data_11f5eab19503db8bbc6fd2d89ce84518
#
_entry.id   11f5eab19503db8bbc6fd2d89ce84518
#
_cell.length_a   1.000
_cell.length_b   1.000
_cell.length_c   1.000
_cell.angle_alpha   90.00
_cell.angle_beta   90.00
_cell.angle_gamma   90.00
#
_symmetry.space_group_name_H-M   'P 1'
#
loop_
_entity.id
_entity.type
_entity.pdbx_description
1 polymer ?
#
loop_
_entity_poly.entity_id
_entity_poly.type
_entity_poly.pdbx_seq_one_letter_code
_entity_poly.pdbx_strand_id
1 'polypeptide(L)'
;MVENVKELLKLHEGITHEVYLDNENSSIVPEEIVDEMLPYFNKKAYGNPTLTHKPGWEAFEVIMKCFGKVSQTLGAKNLEDITFTPGETEANNLAIMGACFAQKDIGKKIVISEIEPINVLQVAEMMEKFGFSMQKVPVNSEGFVDLEKLKEAVDSETALVCISAVNNEVGTVQPLKEAVDIVKAKNPKALFQTDASDAYGRIPFDVQKLGVDLATVSSYKILGPRGMGAMYLREGINLERILEGQIGTQKLWPGVENTPLIVGFTKASELAFQNFDANVAKMRALRDKLVDGIFKELDDLRWNGPKGDRRSPDNANISILRAEGEALTIELSLKGVYISSGSACSRRLLQPSHVLVAIGRRFSEAHGSILMKTTRHMTEEDIDYVLKVFPSAVNRIRGIVGSTGVD
;
A
#
# COMPACT_ATOMS: atom_id res chain seq x y z
N MET A 1 14.74 7.67 25.72
CA MET A 1 13.84 7.68 24.53
C MET A 1 12.52 8.41 24.79
N VAL A 2 11.75 8.05 25.81
CA VAL A 2 10.43 8.70 26.10
C VAL A 2 10.55 10.18 26.48
N GLU A 3 11.57 10.60 27.25
CA GLU A 3 11.80 12.01 27.60
C GLU A 3 12.12 12.87 26.39
N ASN A 4 12.95 12.36 25.45
CA ASN A 4 13.29 13.07 24.21
C ASN A 4 12.06 13.28 23.31
N VAL A 5 11.11 12.32 23.29
CA VAL A 5 9.86 12.47 22.49
C VAL A 5 8.99 13.60 23.06
N LYS A 6 8.88 13.73 24.40
CA LYS A 6 8.11 14.82 25.02
C LYS A 6 8.68 16.20 24.69
N GLU A 7 10.00 16.33 24.63
CA GLU A 7 10.64 17.59 24.22
C GLU A 7 10.38 17.90 22.73
N LEU A 8 10.46 16.88 21.86
CA LEU A 8 10.12 17.04 20.45
C LEU A 8 8.67 17.46 20.24
N LEU A 9 7.73 16.90 21.00
CA LEU A 9 6.31 17.29 20.94
C LEU A 9 6.09 18.73 21.37
N LYS A 10 6.85 19.26 22.32
CA LYS A 10 6.77 20.68 22.71
C LYS A 10 7.15 21.63 21.58
N LEU A 11 8.02 21.22 20.65
CA LEU A 11 8.37 22.03 19.48
C LEU A 11 7.21 22.23 18.51
N HIS A 12 6.13 21.45 18.68
CA HIS A 12 4.91 21.56 17.86
C HIS A 12 3.81 22.38 18.58
N GLU A 13 4.05 22.84 19.81
CA GLU A 13 3.11 23.72 20.51
C GLU A 13 2.95 25.05 19.74
N GLY A 14 1.70 25.41 19.42
CA GLY A 14 1.38 26.62 18.67
C GLY A 14 1.23 26.44 17.17
N ILE A 15 1.40 25.23 16.62
CA ILE A 15 1.01 24.94 15.23
C ILE A 15 -0.53 24.99 15.15
N THR A 16 -1.05 25.86 14.31
CA THR A 16 -2.49 26.08 14.15
C THR A 16 -3.06 25.46 12.87
N HIS A 17 -2.20 25.06 11.94
CA HIS A 17 -2.60 24.39 10.70
C HIS A 17 -1.72 23.18 10.47
N GLU A 18 -2.34 22.01 10.34
CA GLU A 18 -1.66 20.74 10.15
C GLU A 18 -2.12 20.09 8.84
N VAL A 19 -1.18 19.64 8.03
CA VAL A 19 -1.44 18.94 6.76
C VAL A 19 -0.74 17.59 6.78
N TYR A 20 -1.53 16.51 6.74
CA TYR A 20 -1.03 15.14 6.77
C TYR A 20 -0.94 14.54 5.37
N LEU A 21 0.27 14.39 4.87
CA LEU A 21 0.59 13.83 3.56
C LEU A 21 1.32 12.47 3.63
N ASP A 22 1.55 11.93 4.84
CA ASP A 22 2.17 10.61 5.05
C ASP A 22 1.14 9.47 4.98
N ASN A 23 0.19 9.57 4.02
CA ASN A 23 -0.88 8.57 3.85
C ASN A 23 -0.37 7.22 3.26
N GLU A 24 0.93 7.07 3.08
CA GLU A 24 1.58 5.79 2.77
C GLU A 24 1.70 4.92 4.02
N ASN A 25 2.18 5.46 5.13
CA ASN A 25 2.51 4.68 6.32
C ASN A 25 1.35 4.55 7.32
N SER A 26 0.42 5.49 7.26
CA SER A 26 -0.80 5.52 8.08
C SER A 26 -1.79 6.51 7.45
N SER A 27 -3.00 6.59 7.99
CA SER A 27 -3.97 7.59 7.56
C SER A 27 -4.83 8.06 8.73
N ILE A 28 -5.43 9.24 8.56
CA ILE A 28 -6.48 9.74 9.46
C ILE A 28 -7.79 9.07 9.05
N VAL A 29 -8.42 8.37 10.00
CA VAL A 29 -9.73 7.75 9.77
C VAL A 29 -10.81 8.83 9.90
N PRO A 30 -11.65 9.08 8.89
CA PRO A 30 -12.75 10.04 8.97
C PRO A 30 -13.75 9.69 10.08
N GLU A 31 -14.32 10.73 10.72
CA GLU A 31 -15.25 10.58 11.84
C GLU A 31 -16.46 9.70 11.47
N GLU A 32 -17.01 9.83 10.26
CA GLU A 32 -18.12 9.00 9.77
C GLU A 32 -17.81 7.50 9.75
N ILE A 33 -16.54 7.11 9.60
CA ILE A 33 -16.11 5.71 9.68
C ILE A 33 -15.99 5.28 11.14
N VAL A 34 -15.43 6.15 11.99
CA VAL A 34 -15.33 5.89 13.44
C VAL A 34 -16.72 5.72 14.04
N ASP A 35 -17.66 6.60 13.72
CA ASP A 35 -19.05 6.54 14.19
C ASP A 35 -19.77 5.26 13.76
N GLU A 36 -19.51 4.79 12.54
CA GLU A 36 -20.06 3.51 12.07
C GLU A 36 -19.50 2.32 12.87
N MET A 37 -18.24 2.38 13.30
CA MET A 37 -17.57 1.32 14.06
C MET A 37 -18.03 1.24 15.53
N LEU A 38 -18.26 2.38 16.18
CA LEU A 38 -18.46 2.49 17.63
C LEU A 38 -19.55 1.56 18.19
N PRO A 39 -20.74 1.39 17.57
CA PRO A 39 -21.79 0.51 18.09
C PRO A 39 -21.40 -0.96 18.17
N TYR A 40 -20.47 -1.40 17.35
CA TYR A 40 -20.06 -2.81 17.26
C TYR A 40 -19.07 -3.24 18.35
N PHE A 41 -18.56 -2.31 19.16
CA PHE A 41 -17.72 -2.64 20.30
C PHE A 41 -18.53 -3.16 21.49
N ASN A 42 -19.78 -2.67 21.72
CA ASN A 42 -20.50 -2.97 22.96
C ASN A 42 -22.04 -2.93 22.89
N LYS A 43 -22.63 -2.49 21.75
CA LYS A 43 -24.09 -2.30 21.66
C LYS A 43 -24.78 -3.31 20.75
N LYS A 44 -24.18 -3.69 19.63
CA LYS A 44 -24.77 -4.62 18.65
C LYS A 44 -23.70 -5.51 18.02
N ALA A 45 -24.09 -6.72 17.59
CA ALA A 45 -23.23 -7.67 16.88
C ALA A 45 -21.87 -7.95 17.58
N TYR A 46 -21.84 -7.93 18.91
CA TYR A 46 -20.65 -8.15 19.73
C TYR A 46 -20.39 -9.64 20.02
N GLY A 47 -21.27 -10.51 19.57
CA GLY A 47 -21.15 -11.96 19.79
C GLY A 47 -20.16 -12.61 18.83
N ASN A 48 -19.71 -13.82 19.18
CA ASN A 48 -18.96 -14.66 18.26
C ASN A 48 -19.92 -15.17 17.16
N PRO A 49 -19.65 -14.91 15.88
CA PRO A 49 -20.55 -15.24 14.76
C PRO A 49 -20.75 -16.74 14.53
N THR A 50 -19.91 -17.59 15.12
CA THR A 50 -20.05 -19.05 15.00
C THR A 50 -20.99 -19.67 16.04
N LEU A 51 -21.48 -18.88 17.01
CA LEU A 51 -22.31 -19.39 18.10
C LEU A 51 -23.81 -19.20 17.84
N THR A 52 -24.61 -20.19 18.29
CA THR A 52 -26.05 -20.29 18.04
C THR A 52 -26.88 -19.52 19.07
N HIS A 53 -26.62 -18.23 19.23
CA HIS A 53 -27.40 -17.31 20.07
C HIS A 53 -27.52 -15.94 19.39
N LYS A 54 -28.51 -15.15 19.80
CA LYS A 54 -28.86 -13.87 19.15
C LYS A 54 -27.66 -12.96 18.85
N PRO A 55 -26.75 -12.62 19.79
CA PRO A 55 -25.60 -11.77 19.47
C PRO A 55 -24.65 -12.38 18.43
N GLY A 56 -24.51 -13.71 18.40
CA GLY A 56 -23.71 -14.41 17.38
C GLY A 56 -24.35 -14.30 15.99
N TRP A 57 -25.66 -14.51 15.88
CA TRP A 57 -26.37 -14.35 14.61
C TRP A 57 -26.34 -12.92 14.08
N GLU A 58 -26.47 -11.92 14.97
CA GLU A 58 -26.31 -10.51 14.60
C GLU A 58 -24.90 -10.22 14.03
N ALA A 59 -23.85 -10.76 14.68
CA ALA A 59 -22.48 -10.62 14.21
C ALA A 59 -22.27 -11.33 12.86
N PHE A 60 -22.78 -12.55 12.70
CA PHE A 60 -22.72 -13.29 11.44
C PHE A 60 -23.37 -12.50 10.28
N GLU A 61 -24.57 -11.97 10.49
CA GLU A 61 -25.29 -11.19 9.47
C GLU A 61 -24.48 -9.96 9.03
N VAL A 62 -23.92 -9.22 10.00
CA VAL A 62 -23.11 -8.03 9.72
C VAL A 62 -21.86 -8.40 8.94
N ILE A 63 -21.14 -9.44 9.37
CA ILE A 63 -19.89 -9.88 8.71
C ILE A 63 -20.17 -10.36 7.28
N MET A 64 -21.24 -11.13 7.05
CA MET A 64 -21.63 -11.58 5.71
C MET A 64 -21.96 -10.41 4.78
N LYS A 65 -22.62 -9.37 5.27
CA LYS A 65 -22.85 -8.13 4.51
C LYS A 65 -21.53 -7.44 4.14
N CYS A 66 -20.58 -7.40 5.07
CA CYS A 66 -19.26 -6.82 4.83
C CYS A 66 -18.49 -7.62 3.77
N PHE A 67 -18.49 -8.94 3.82
CA PHE A 67 -17.91 -9.78 2.78
C PHE A 67 -18.50 -9.45 1.40
N GLY A 68 -19.82 -9.38 1.28
CA GLY A 68 -20.51 -9.08 0.03
C GLY A 68 -20.11 -7.70 -0.54
N LYS A 69 -19.98 -6.68 0.30
CA LYS A 69 -19.60 -5.32 -0.13
C LYS A 69 -18.15 -5.24 -0.59
N VAL A 70 -17.22 -5.83 0.16
CA VAL A 70 -15.81 -5.85 -0.22
C VAL A 70 -15.58 -6.71 -1.47
N SER A 71 -16.28 -7.86 -1.59
CA SER A 71 -16.30 -8.68 -2.80
C SER A 71 -16.73 -7.86 -4.02
N GLN A 72 -17.81 -7.11 -3.91
CA GLN A 72 -18.33 -6.26 -4.99
C GLN A 72 -17.31 -5.18 -5.41
N THR A 73 -16.65 -4.51 -4.47
CA THR A 73 -15.68 -3.44 -4.77
C THR A 73 -14.38 -3.96 -5.37
N LEU A 74 -14.03 -5.22 -5.15
CA LEU A 74 -12.90 -5.90 -5.78
C LEU A 74 -13.26 -6.53 -7.14
N GLY A 75 -14.55 -6.62 -7.50
CA GLY A 75 -15.02 -7.36 -8.66
C GLY A 75 -14.91 -8.88 -8.49
N ALA A 76 -14.90 -9.37 -7.24
CA ALA A 76 -14.90 -10.81 -6.97
C ALA A 76 -16.26 -11.43 -7.27
N LYS A 77 -16.28 -12.72 -7.63
CA LYS A 77 -17.50 -13.43 -8.04
C LYS A 77 -18.37 -13.82 -6.84
N ASN A 78 -17.71 -14.29 -5.78
CA ASN A 78 -18.38 -14.78 -4.58
C ASN A 78 -17.88 -14.03 -3.34
N LEU A 79 -18.68 -13.96 -2.30
CA LEU A 79 -18.27 -13.37 -1.03
C LEU A 79 -17.22 -14.23 -0.30
N GLU A 80 -17.24 -15.54 -0.53
CA GLU A 80 -16.29 -16.52 0.01
C GLU A 80 -14.89 -16.40 -0.61
N ASP A 81 -14.75 -15.67 -1.71
CA ASP A 81 -13.46 -15.36 -2.33
C ASP A 81 -12.64 -14.36 -1.49
N ILE A 82 -13.26 -13.74 -0.47
CA ILE A 82 -12.62 -12.76 0.41
C ILE A 82 -12.23 -13.39 1.74
N THR A 83 -11.05 -13.04 2.22
CA THR A 83 -10.59 -13.34 3.59
C THR A 83 -10.13 -12.05 4.24
N PHE A 84 -10.75 -11.64 5.34
CA PHE A 84 -10.30 -10.51 6.15
C PHE A 84 -9.05 -10.90 6.97
N THR A 85 -8.10 -9.99 7.05
CA THR A 85 -6.83 -10.15 7.78
C THR A 85 -6.57 -8.93 8.67
N PRO A 86 -5.70 -9.04 9.69
CA PRO A 86 -5.35 -7.88 10.54
C PRO A 86 -4.65 -6.74 9.81
N GLY A 87 -4.19 -6.93 8.57
CA GLY A 87 -3.54 -5.90 7.78
C GLY A 87 -3.02 -6.41 6.44
N GLU A 88 -2.36 -5.52 5.72
CA GLU A 88 -1.70 -5.78 4.44
C GLU A 88 -0.55 -6.79 4.57
N THR A 89 0.26 -6.65 5.62
CA THR A 89 1.39 -7.54 5.88
C THR A 89 0.91 -8.98 6.05
N GLU A 90 -0.13 -9.18 6.87
CA GLU A 90 -0.72 -10.50 7.12
C GLU A 90 -1.39 -11.07 5.86
N ALA A 91 -2.05 -10.22 5.08
CA ALA A 91 -2.66 -10.61 3.81
C ALA A 91 -1.59 -11.10 2.80
N ASN A 92 -0.48 -10.36 2.65
CA ASN A 92 0.63 -10.74 1.76
C ASN A 92 1.34 -12.02 2.26
N ASN A 93 1.54 -12.17 3.58
CA ASN A 93 2.08 -13.41 4.12
C ASN A 93 1.18 -14.61 3.81
N LEU A 94 -0.13 -14.48 4.05
CA LEU A 94 -1.10 -15.53 3.76
C LEU A 94 -1.11 -15.87 2.26
N ALA A 95 -1.14 -14.87 1.39
CA ALA A 95 -1.18 -15.05 -0.06
C ALA A 95 0.09 -15.76 -0.56
N ILE A 96 1.27 -15.27 -0.20
CA ILE A 96 2.55 -15.76 -0.75
C ILE A 96 2.92 -17.12 -0.13
N MET A 97 2.94 -17.21 1.20
CA MET A 97 3.30 -18.49 1.87
C MET A 97 2.27 -19.57 1.58
N GLY A 98 0.97 -19.23 1.67
CA GLY A 98 -0.11 -20.16 1.39
C GLY A 98 -0.09 -20.68 -0.04
N ALA A 99 0.19 -19.81 -1.02
CA ALA A 99 0.36 -20.20 -2.42
C ALA A 99 1.59 -21.09 -2.61
N CYS A 100 2.74 -20.71 -2.07
CA CYS A 100 3.97 -21.51 -2.18
C CYS A 100 3.79 -22.92 -1.60
N PHE A 101 3.22 -23.04 -0.41
CA PHE A 101 2.99 -24.35 0.21
C PHE A 101 1.98 -25.20 -0.56
N ALA A 102 0.92 -24.59 -1.10
CA ALA A 102 -0.05 -25.29 -1.94
C ALA A 102 0.52 -25.74 -3.30
N GLN A 103 1.50 -24.99 -3.83
CA GLN A 103 2.10 -25.23 -5.16
C GLN A 103 3.43 -26.01 -5.12
N LYS A 104 3.90 -26.43 -3.95
CA LYS A 104 5.23 -27.06 -3.74
C LYS A 104 5.51 -28.29 -4.63
N ASP A 105 4.47 -29.00 -5.06
CA ASP A 105 4.57 -30.18 -5.91
C ASP A 105 4.47 -29.84 -7.41
N ILE A 106 4.13 -28.57 -7.75
CA ILE A 106 4.09 -28.05 -9.11
C ILE A 106 5.41 -27.39 -9.47
N GLY A 107 5.96 -26.59 -8.54
CA GLY A 107 7.23 -25.92 -8.72
C GLY A 107 7.67 -25.23 -7.44
N LYS A 108 8.94 -24.78 -7.42
CA LYS A 108 9.56 -24.11 -6.27
C LYS A 108 10.25 -22.80 -6.65
N LYS A 109 9.75 -22.14 -7.67
CA LYS A 109 10.29 -20.86 -8.13
C LYS A 109 9.26 -19.77 -7.93
N ILE A 110 9.68 -18.66 -7.31
CA ILE A 110 8.92 -17.43 -7.16
C ILE A 110 9.54 -16.40 -8.10
N VAL A 111 8.73 -15.79 -8.96
CA VAL A 111 9.11 -14.68 -9.82
C VAL A 111 8.48 -13.40 -9.25
N ILE A 112 9.27 -12.36 -9.04
CA ILE A 112 8.84 -11.15 -8.35
C ILE A 112 9.41 -9.90 -9.05
N SER A 113 8.65 -8.82 -9.12
CA SER A 113 9.23 -7.54 -9.56
C SER A 113 10.27 -7.04 -8.55
N GLU A 114 11.37 -6.45 -9.01
CA GLU A 114 12.42 -5.96 -8.11
C GLU A 114 12.02 -4.74 -7.27
N ILE A 115 10.86 -4.13 -7.59
CA ILE A 115 10.32 -2.97 -6.87
C ILE A 115 9.11 -3.30 -5.99
N GLU A 116 8.89 -4.57 -5.66
CA GLU A 116 7.79 -4.95 -4.77
C GLU A 116 7.91 -4.31 -3.38
N PRO A 117 6.77 -4.01 -2.71
CA PRO A 117 6.78 -3.58 -1.32
C PRO A 117 7.54 -4.54 -0.42
N ILE A 118 8.13 -4.01 0.65
CA ILE A 118 8.97 -4.80 1.57
C ILE A 118 8.22 -6.00 2.17
N ASN A 119 6.93 -5.85 2.45
CA ASN A 119 6.07 -6.93 2.98
C ASN A 119 5.74 -8.02 1.95
N VAL A 120 6.00 -7.81 0.66
CA VAL A 120 5.96 -8.82 -0.40
C VAL A 120 7.35 -9.41 -0.60
N LEU A 121 8.37 -8.56 -0.76
CA LEU A 121 9.75 -8.95 -1.01
C LEU A 121 10.30 -9.84 0.10
N GLN A 122 10.18 -9.43 1.37
CA GLN A 122 10.73 -10.19 2.50
C GLN A 122 10.03 -11.54 2.71
N VAL A 123 8.73 -11.64 2.40
CA VAL A 123 8.03 -12.93 2.47
C VAL A 123 8.53 -13.86 1.38
N ALA A 124 8.73 -13.37 0.15
CA ALA A 124 9.30 -14.15 -0.93
C ALA A 124 10.75 -14.61 -0.61
N GLU A 125 11.58 -13.73 -0.06
CA GLU A 125 12.93 -14.06 0.43
C GLU A 125 12.90 -15.11 1.55
N MET A 126 11.94 -15.02 2.47
CA MET A 126 11.79 -16.00 3.54
C MET A 126 11.48 -17.40 3.00
N MET A 127 10.77 -17.52 1.87
CA MET A 127 10.44 -18.81 1.26
C MET A 127 11.69 -19.58 0.77
N GLU A 128 12.83 -18.91 0.59
CA GLU A 128 14.10 -19.58 0.29
C GLU A 128 14.51 -20.56 1.40
N LYS A 129 14.17 -20.27 2.67
CA LYS A 129 14.39 -21.18 3.81
C LYS A 129 13.56 -22.47 3.74
N PHE A 130 12.50 -22.45 2.92
CA PHE A 130 11.63 -23.60 2.67
C PHE A 130 11.93 -24.28 1.33
N GLY A 131 13.08 -23.94 0.71
CA GLY A 131 13.57 -24.59 -0.51
C GLY A 131 12.96 -24.02 -1.81
N PHE A 132 12.36 -22.85 -1.77
CA PHE A 132 11.99 -22.11 -2.97
C PHE A 132 13.19 -21.29 -3.47
N SER A 133 13.23 -21.02 -4.74
CA SER A 133 14.14 -20.03 -5.34
C SER A 133 13.37 -18.76 -5.68
N MET A 134 14.02 -17.61 -5.58
CA MET A 134 13.42 -16.32 -5.97
C MET A 134 14.18 -15.73 -7.16
N GLN A 135 13.44 -15.28 -8.17
CA GLN A 135 13.96 -14.54 -9.31
C GLN A 135 13.31 -13.18 -9.41
N LYS A 136 14.14 -12.11 -9.37
CA LYS A 136 13.67 -10.73 -9.57
C LYS A 136 13.60 -10.40 -11.06
N VAL A 137 12.53 -9.71 -11.45
CA VAL A 137 12.33 -9.16 -12.79
C VAL A 137 12.62 -7.67 -12.75
N PRO A 138 13.51 -7.15 -13.60
CA PRO A 138 13.89 -5.76 -13.60
C PRO A 138 12.74 -4.85 -14.05
N VAL A 139 12.90 -3.56 -13.73
CA VAL A 139 12.00 -2.49 -14.17
C VAL A 139 12.74 -1.44 -14.99
N ASN A 140 11.99 -0.61 -15.71
CA ASN A 140 12.55 0.54 -16.40
C ASN A 140 12.67 1.77 -15.46
N SER A 141 13.20 2.88 -15.96
CA SER A 141 13.42 4.13 -15.20
C SER A 141 12.12 4.80 -14.69
N GLU A 142 10.95 4.40 -15.16
CA GLU A 142 9.65 4.82 -14.67
C GLU A 142 9.03 3.80 -13.69
N GLY A 143 9.69 2.66 -13.44
CA GLY A 143 9.23 1.60 -12.53
C GLY A 143 8.25 0.60 -13.16
N PHE A 144 8.12 0.54 -14.48
CA PHE A 144 7.33 -0.52 -15.13
C PHE A 144 8.14 -1.80 -15.22
N VAL A 145 7.51 -2.92 -14.87
CA VAL A 145 8.10 -4.24 -15.02
C VAL A 145 8.44 -4.53 -16.49
N ASP A 146 9.62 -5.10 -16.74
CA ASP A 146 10.02 -5.55 -18.06
C ASP A 146 9.28 -6.85 -18.42
N LEU A 147 8.28 -6.75 -19.30
CA LEU A 147 7.42 -7.87 -19.70
C LEU A 147 8.18 -8.96 -20.46
N GLU A 148 9.22 -8.61 -21.23
CA GLU A 148 10.03 -9.60 -21.93
C GLU A 148 10.88 -10.38 -20.91
N LYS A 149 11.48 -9.69 -19.94
CA LYS A 149 12.19 -10.36 -18.84
C LYS A 149 11.26 -11.19 -17.94
N LEU A 150 10.01 -10.75 -17.73
CA LEU A 150 9.00 -11.54 -17.06
C LEU A 150 8.75 -12.85 -17.82
N LYS A 151 8.55 -12.75 -19.15
CA LYS A 151 8.34 -13.91 -20.02
C LYS A 151 9.52 -14.89 -20.01
N GLU A 152 10.76 -14.38 -19.97
CA GLU A 152 11.98 -15.19 -19.85
C GLU A 152 12.06 -15.87 -18.46
N ALA A 153 11.64 -15.18 -17.40
CA ALA A 153 11.73 -15.66 -16.03
C ALA A 153 10.72 -16.77 -15.70
N VAL A 154 9.56 -16.78 -16.36
CA VAL A 154 8.51 -17.78 -16.09
C VAL A 154 8.78 -19.08 -16.86
N ASP A 155 8.78 -20.21 -16.14
CA ASP A 155 8.97 -21.57 -16.65
C ASP A 155 8.07 -22.60 -15.94
N SER A 156 8.28 -23.90 -16.22
CA SER A 156 7.50 -24.99 -15.61
C SER A 156 7.66 -25.11 -14.09
N GLU A 157 8.78 -24.62 -13.53
CA GLU A 157 9.08 -24.63 -12.09
C GLU A 157 8.51 -23.42 -11.35
N THR A 158 7.91 -22.47 -12.07
CA THR A 158 7.33 -21.27 -11.48
C THR A 158 6.02 -21.62 -10.74
N ALA A 159 6.05 -21.51 -9.42
CA ALA A 159 4.90 -21.70 -8.53
C ALA A 159 4.05 -20.44 -8.41
N LEU A 160 4.73 -19.28 -8.28
CA LEU A 160 4.09 -18.00 -7.97
C LEU A 160 4.79 -16.85 -8.70
N VAL A 161 4.01 -15.90 -9.17
CA VAL A 161 4.46 -14.59 -9.67
C VAL A 161 3.84 -13.50 -8.79
N CYS A 162 4.66 -12.55 -8.29
CA CYS A 162 4.20 -11.42 -7.49
C CYS A 162 4.55 -10.11 -8.20
N ILE A 163 3.53 -9.34 -8.58
CA ILE A 163 3.65 -7.99 -9.14
C ILE A 163 2.55 -7.14 -8.55
N SER A 164 2.92 -6.10 -7.79
CA SER A 164 1.96 -5.16 -7.20
C SER A 164 1.24 -4.36 -8.27
N ALA A 165 -0.04 -4.06 -8.06
CA ALA A 165 -0.84 -3.32 -9.03
C ALA A 165 -0.36 -1.88 -9.22
N VAL A 166 0.06 -1.26 -8.12
CA VAL A 166 0.64 0.08 -8.07
C VAL A 166 1.84 0.04 -7.15
N ASN A 167 2.98 0.54 -7.59
CA ASN A 167 4.12 0.67 -6.70
C ASN A 167 3.85 1.77 -5.65
N ASN A 168 4.01 1.44 -4.40
CA ASN A 168 3.67 2.28 -3.26
C ASN A 168 4.56 3.55 -3.14
N GLU A 169 5.82 3.51 -3.59
CA GLU A 169 6.75 4.63 -3.50
C GLU A 169 6.64 5.57 -4.71
N VAL A 170 6.78 5.05 -5.92
CA VAL A 170 6.84 5.87 -7.14
C VAL A 170 5.51 5.93 -7.90
N GLY A 171 4.48 5.27 -7.40
CA GLY A 171 3.12 5.37 -7.90
C GLY A 171 2.86 4.71 -9.25
N THR A 172 3.82 3.97 -9.81
CA THR A 172 3.70 3.34 -11.14
C THR A 172 2.56 2.32 -11.16
N VAL A 173 1.63 2.50 -12.08
CA VAL A 173 0.52 1.58 -12.34
C VAL A 173 1.02 0.49 -13.28
N GLN A 174 1.15 -0.74 -12.80
CA GLN A 174 1.72 -1.84 -13.56
C GLN A 174 0.76 -2.37 -14.65
N PRO A 175 1.28 -2.86 -15.78
CA PRO A 175 0.49 -3.48 -16.86
C PRO A 175 0.08 -4.91 -16.44
N LEU A 176 -0.76 -5.02 -15.39
CA LEU A 176 -1.09 -6.31 -14.77
C LEU A 176 -1.76 -7.28 -15.72
N LYS A 177 -2.68 -6.79 -16.57
CA LYS A 177 -3.41 -7.69 -17.49
C LYS A 177 -2.44 -8.39 -18.44
N GLU A 178 -1.51 -7.63 -19.01
CA GLU A 178 -0.48 -8.15 -19.92
C GLU A 178 0.47 -9.10 -19.17
N ALA A 179 0.85 -8.75 -17.96
CA ALA A 179 1.70 -9.60 -17.11
C ALA A 179 1.02 -10.93 -16.78
N VAL A 180 -0.26 -10.90 -16.38
CA VAL A 180 -1.05 -12.12 -16.13
C VAL A 180 -1.15 -12.98 -17.37
N ASP A 181 -1.46 -12.39 -18.53
CA ASP A 181 -1.60 -13.12 -19.81
C ASP A 181 -0.28 -13.81 -20.20
N ILE A 182 0.86 -13.12 -20.05
CA ILE A 182 2.19 -13.71 -20.28
C ILE A 182 2.43 -14.91 -19.36
N VAL A 183 2.18 -14.75 -18.04
CA VAL A 183 2.39 -15.82 -17.06
C VAL A 183 1.51 -17.03 -17.38
N LYS A 184 0.22 -16.82 -17.63
CA LYS A 184 -0.73 -17.91 -17.90
C LYS A 184 -0.48 -18.60 -19.23
N ALA A 185 0.02 -17.88 -20.24
CA ALA A 185 0.42 -18.48 -21.51
C ALA A 185 1.68 -19.34 -21.38
N LYS A 186 2.63 -18.98 -20.50
CA LYS A 186 3.88 -19.71 -20.27
C LYS A 186 3.70 -20.88 -19.32
N ASN A 187 3.01 -20.67 -18.21
CA ASN A 187 2.71 -21.67 -17.19
C ASN A 187 1.29 -21.45 -16.63
N PRO A 188 0.26 -22.14 -17.15
CA PRO A 188 -1.12 -21.99 -16.65
C PRO A 188 -1.31 -22.38 -15.17
N LYS A 189 -0.38 -23.15 -14.60
CA LYS A 189 -0.43 -23.60 -13.20
C LYS A 189 0.20 -22.61 -12.23
N ALA A 190 1.11 -21.73 -12.72
CA ALA A 190 1.70 -20.70 -11.88
C ALA A 190 0.61 -19.76 -11.37
N LEU A 191 0.60 -19.48 -10.07
CA LEU A 191 -0.32 -18.50 -9.49
C LEU A 191 0.21 -17.08 -9.70
N PHE A 192 -0.72 -16.12 -9.83
CA PHE A 192 -0.41 -14.70 -9.94
C PHE A 192 -1.00 -13.96 -8.74
N GLN A 193 -0.13 -13.41 -7.90
CA GLN A 193 -0.48 -12.57 -6.76
C GLN A 193 -0.20 -11.10 -7.08
N THR A 194 -1.07 -10.21 -6.66
CA THR A 194 -0.86 -8.77 -6.72
C THR A 194 -1.18 -8.10 -5.37
N ASP A 195 -0.27 -7.26 -4.90
CA ASP A 195 -0.64 -6.29 -3.87
C ASP A 195 -1.37 -5.12 -4.54
N ALA A 196 -2.65 -4.97 -4.21
CA ALA A 196 -3.53 -3.95 -4.74
C ALA A 196 -3.83 -2.84 -3.71
N SER A 197 -3.10 -2.78 -2.59
CA SER A 197 -3.37 -1.82 -1.51
C SER A 197 -3.30 -0.37 -1.99
N ASP A 198 -2.38 -0.04 -2.89
CA ASP A 198 -2.23 1.28 -3.49
C ASP A 198 -3.07 1.50 -4.77
N ALA A 199 -3.69 0.44 -5.29
CA ALA A 199 -4.63 0.49 -6.40
C ALA A 199 -6.08 0.68 -5.95
N TYR A 200 -6.46 0.01 -4.86
CA TYR A 200 -7.83 -0.07 -4.35
C TYR A 200 -8.38 1.31 -3.96
N GLY A 201 -9.49 1.69 -4.60
CA GLY A 201 -10.10 3.01 -4.41
C GLY A 201 -9.35 4.19 -5.04
N ARG A 202 -8.31 3.93 -5.89
CA ARG A 202 -7.50 4.96 -6.57
C ARG A 202 -7.46 4.82 -8.08
N ILE A 203 -7.43 3.58 -8.57
CA ILE A 203 -7.49 3.27 -10.00
C ILE A 203 -8.60 2.23 -10.24
N PRO A 204 -9.13 2.12 -11.46
CA PRO A 204 -10.02 1.01 -11.81
C PRO A 204 -9.31 -0.33 -11.57
N PHE A 205 -9.85 -1.15 -10.68
CA PHE A 205 -9.28 -2.43 -10.30
C PHE A 205 -10.40 -3.47 -10.17
N ASP A 206 -10.29 -4.57 -10.91
CA ASP A 206 -11.29 -5.63 -10.97
C ASP A 206 -10.55 -6.96 -11.15
N VAL A 207 -10.59 -7.80 -10.12
CA VAL A 207 -9.82 -9.06 -10.08
C VAL A 207 -10.22 -10.04 -11.17
N GLN A 208 -11.50 -10.05 -11.60
CA GLN A 208 -11.99 -10.93 -12.66
C GLN A 208 -11.46 -10.47 -14.03
N LYS A 209 -11.54 -9.16 -14.32
CA LYS A 209 -11.04 -8.60 -15.59
C LYS A 209 -9.54 -8.73 -15.73
N LEU A 210 -8.80 -8.55 -14.64
CA LEU A 210 -7.34 -8.71 -14.62
C LEU A 210 -6.93 -10.19 -14.73
N GLY A 211 -7.74 -11.10 -14.17
CA GLY A 211 -7.45 -12.53 -14.18
C GLY A 211 -6.40 -12.96 -13.15
N VAL A 212 -6.18 -12.16 -12.11
CA VAL A 212 -5.27 -12.50 -11.00
C VAL A 212 -5.83 -13.63 -10.16
N ASP A 213 -4.97 -14.43 -9.56
CA ASP A 213 -5.36 -15.53 -8.68
C ASP A 213 -5.53 -15.08 -7.24
N LEU A 214 -4.67 -14.14 -6.79
CA LEU A 214 -4.69 -13.56 -5.45
C LEU A 214 -4.51 -12.04 -5.57
N ALA A 215 -5.24 -11.32 -4.72
CA ALA A 215 -5.04 -9.88 -4.54
C ALA A 215 -5.15 -9.52 -3.07
N THR A 216 -4.32 -8.61 -2.60
CA THR A 216 -4.32 -8.13 -1.22
C THR A 216 -4.63 -6.64 -1.18
N VAL A 217 -5.38 -6.20 -0.16
CA VAL A 217 -5.77 -4.80 0.03
C VAL A 217 -5.68 -4.40 1.49
N SER A 218 -5.40 -3.13 1.72
CA SER A 218 -5.25 -2.53 3.04
C SER A 218 -6.34 -1.50 3.34
N SER A 219 -6.90 -1.56 4.54
CA SER A 219 -7.94 -0.64 4.99
C SER A 219 -7.43 0.79 5.12
N TYR A 220 -6.28 1.00 5.79
CA TYR A 220 -5.80 2.36 6.04
C TYR A 220 -5.41 3.11 4.76
N LYS A 221 -5.02 2.40 3.71
CA LYS A 221 -4.71 3.02 2.40
C LYS A 221 -5.90 3.77 1.80
N ILE A 222 -7.13 3.35 2.12
CA ILE A 222 -8.37 4.02 1.69
C ILE A 222 -9.04 4.82 2.83
N LEU A 223 -8.26 5.21 3.85
CA LEU A 223 -8.68 5.96 5.04
C LEU A 223 -9.57 5.16 6.00
N GLY A 224 -9.52 3.84 5.95
CA GLY A 224 -10.16 2.97 6.93
C GLY A 224 -9.27 2.73 8.16
N PRO A 225 -9.76 1.95 9.14
CA PRO A 225 -9.01 1.66 10.36
C PRO A 225 -7.74 0.86 10.06
N ARG A 226 -6.65 1.18 10.79
CA ARG A 226 -5.46 0.34 10.86
C ARG A 226 -5.79 -1.00 11.52
N GLY A 227 -5.02 -2.03 11.25
CA GLY A 227 -5.26 -3.37 11.80
C GLY A 227 -6.34 -4.13 11.05
N MET A 228 -6.59 -3.77 9.77
CA MET A 228 -7.53 -4.46 8.89
C MET A 228 -7.03 -4.44 7.45
N GLY A 229 -7.19 -5.57 6.78
CA GLY A 229 -6.96 -5.77 5.36
C GLY A 229 -7.82 -6.91 4.85
N ALA A 230 -7.68 -7.24 3.59
CA ALA A 230 -8.35 -8.39 3.00
C ALA A 230 -7.49 -9.01 1.88
N MET A 231 -7.69 -10.31 1.69
CA MET A 231 -7.15 -11.07 0.57
C MET A 231 -8.32 -11.60 -0.26
N TYR A 232 -8.22 -11.41 -1.57
CA TYR A 232 -9.01 -12.12 -2.56
C TYR A 232 -8.30 -13.42 -2.97
N LEU A 233 -9.03 -14.50 -3.05
CA LEU A 233 -8.60 -15.76 -3.61
C LEU A 233 -9.59 -16.21 -4.67
N ARG A 234 -9.11 -16.42 -5.91
CA ARG A 234 -9.97 -16.85 -7.01
C ARG A 234 -10.57 -18.23 -6.74
N GLU A 235 -11.86 -18.39 -7.05
CA GLU A 235 -12.58 -19.66 -6.96
C GLU A 235 -11.80 -20.79 -7.64
N GLY A 236 -11.71 -21.95 -6.98
CA GLY A 236 -11.02 -23.14 -7.48
C GLY A 236 -9.51 -23.18 -7.22
N ILE A 237 -8.92 -22.12 -6.65
CA ILE A 237 -7.52 -22.11 -6.20
C ILE A 237 -7.44 -22.64 -4.77
N ASN A 238 -6.54 -23.59 -4.52
CA ASN A 238 -6.22 -24.04 -3.18
C ASN A 238 -5.09 -23.20 -2.60
N LEU A 239 -5.22 -22.85 -1.33
CA LEU A 239 -4.23 -22.14 -0.55
C LEU A 239 -4.02 -22.89 0.79
N GLU A 240 -2.77 -23.07 1.21
CA GLU A 240 -2.49 -23.61 2.53
C GLU A 240 -2.64 -22.51 3.59
N ARG A 241 -3.21 -22.88 4.75
CA ARG A 241 -3.24 -21.99 5.90
C ARG A 241 -1.85 -21.82 6.49
N ILE A 242 -1.51 -20.60 6.86
CA ILE A 242 -0.24 -20.28 7.53
C ILE A 242 -0.39 -20.14 9.05
N LEU A 243 -1.62 -20.08 9.53
CA LEU A 243 -1.97 -20.05 10.94
C LEU A 243 -3.01 -21.12 11.22
N GLU A 244 -2.88 -21.78 12.37
CA GLU A 244 -3.84 -22.74 12.85
C GLU A 244 -4.59 -22.19 14.06
N GLY A 245 -5.86 -22.57 14.20
CA GLY A 245 -6.73 -22.13 15.28
C GLY A 245 -8.18 -22.48 15.02
N GLN A 246 -9.06 -21.96 15.86
CA GLN A 246 -10.51 -22.12 15.69
C GLN A 246 -10.96 -21.45 14.39
N ILE A 247 -11.58 -22.21 13.50
CA ILE A 247 -12.17 -21.70 12.26
C ILE A 247 -13.45 -20.93 12.61
N GLY A 248 -13.49 -19.68 12.15
CA GLY A 248 -14.62 -18.77 12.27
C GLY A 248 -15.55 -18.82 11.05
N THR A 249 -15.97 -17.65 10.56
CA THR A 249 -16.77 -17.53 9.34
C THR A 249 -15.92 -17.66 8.07
N GLN A 250 -14.63 -17.55 8.18
CA GLN A 250 -13.66 -17.64 7.08
C GLN A 250 -12.68 -18.81 7.27
N LYS A 251 -12.27 -19.43 6.16
CA LYS A 251 -11.50 -20.69 6.19
C LYS A 251 -9.99 -20.50 6.36
N LEU A 252 -9.45 -19.41 5.84
CA LEU A 252 -7.99 -19.20 5.71
C LEU A 252 -7.37 -18.43 6.88
N TRP A 253 -8.18 -17.65 7.61
CA TRP A 253 -7.72 -16.91 8.78
C TRP A 253 -8.52 -17.34 10.01
N PRO A 254 -7.90 -18.00 10.99
CA PRO A 254 -8.58 -18.51 12.18
C PRO A 254 -8.81 -17.40 13.22
N GLY A 255 -9.66 -17.69 14.19
CA GLY A 255 -9.98 -16.81 15.31
C GLY A 255 -11.35 -16.16 15.17
N VAL A 256 -11.70 -15.32 16.15
CA VAL A 256 -12.93 -14.55 16.15
C VAL A 256 -12.72 -13.27 15.35
N GLU A 257 -13.63 -13.00 14.44
CA GLU A 257 -13.56 -11.84 13.56
C GLU A 257 -13.69 -10.53 14.34
N ASN A 258 -12.89 -9.54 13.97
CA ASN A 258 -12.95 -8.19 14.54
C ASN A 258 -14.07 -7.39 13.87
N THR A 259 -15.30 -7.61 14.29
CA THR A 259 -16.50 -6.99 13.70
C THR A 259 -16.39 -5.46 13.57
N PRO A 260 -15.95 -4.69 14.59
CA PRO A 260 -15.82 -3.23 14.46
C PRO A 260 -14.87 -2.81 13.34
N LEU A 261 -13.70 -3.44 13.24
CA LEU A 261 -12.72 -3.10 12.21
C LEU A 261 -13.16 -3.53 10.81
N ILE A 262 -13.81 -4.69 10.68
CA ILE A 262 -14.39 -5.16 9.41
C ILE A 262 -15.44 -4.17 8.92
N VAL A 263 -16.32 -3.68 9.80
CA VAL A 263 -17.32 -2.66 9.47
C VAL A 263 -16.66 -1.36 9.04
N GLY A 264 -15.63 -0.91 9.76
CA GLY A 264 -14.87 0.30 9.42
C GLY A 264 -14.17 0.20 8.06
N PHE A 265 -13.55 -0.94 7.76
CA PHE A 265 -12.95 -1.19 6.44
C PHE A 265 -14.03 -1.20 5.33
N THR A 266 -15.13 -1.86 5.57
CA THR A 266 -16.25 -1.91 4.61
C THR A 266 -16.81 -0.51 4.33
N LYS A 267 -17.00 0.31 5.38
CA LYS A 267 -17.45 1.70 5.23
C LYS A 267 -16.43 2.54 4.45
N ALA A 268 -15.14 2.39 4.74
CA ALA A 268 -14.07 3.05 3.98
C ALA A 268 -14.09 2.66 2.50
N SER A 269 -14.34 1.38 2.19
CA SER A 269 -14.50 0.87 0.83
C SER A 269 -15.70 1.52 0.14
N GLU A 270 -16.86 1.53 0.77
CA GLU A 270 -18.04 2.20 0.22
C GLU A 270 -17.77 3.67 -0.14
N LEU A 271 -17.18 4.43 0.77
CA LEU A 271 -16.86 5.83 0.56
C LEU A 271 -15.82 6.07 -0.54
N ALA A 272 -14.85 5.18 -0.67
CA ALA A 272 -13.85 5.26 -1.74
C ALA A 272 -14.46 5.04 -3.13
N PHE A 273 -15.45 4.15 -3.24
CA PHE A 273 -16.07 3.79 -4.52
C PHE A 273 -17.38 4.55 -4.82
N GLN A 274 -18.04 5.17 -3.84
CA GLN A 274 -19.31 5.87 -4.01
C GLN A 274 -19.26 6.99 -5.05
N ASN A 275 -18.17 7.76 -5.10
CA ASN A 275 -17.92 8.84 -6.05
C ASN A 275 -16.53 8.67 -6.67
N PHE A 276 -16.23 7.47 -7.15
CA PHE A 276 -14.88 7.04 -7.54
C PHE A 276 -14.19 8.04 -8.48
N ASP A 277 -14.80 8.37 -9.62
CA ASP A 277 -14.19 9.25 -10.62
C ASP A 277 -13.92 10.66 -10.07
N ALA A 278 -14.85 11.22 -9.29
CA ALA A 278 -14.67 12.51 -8.66
C ALA A 278 -13.57 12.50 -7.59
N ASN A 279 -13.49 11.43 -6.78
CA ASN A 279 -12.43 11.25 -5.78
C ASN A 279 -11.05 11.15 -6.44
N VAL A 280 -10.94 10.37 -7.51
CA VAL A 280 -9.70 10.20 -8.29
C VAL A 280 -9.28 11.52 -8.94
N ALA A 281 -10.22 12.23 -9.57
CA ALA A 281 -9.95 13.53 -10.20
C ALA A 281 -9.48 14.57 -9.17
N LYS A 282 -10.10 14.60 -7.99
CA LYS A 282 -9.72 15.51 -6.89
C LYS A 282 -8.31 15.20 -6.38
N MET A 283 -8.01 13.94 -6.06
CA MET A 283 -6.67 13.54 -5.59
C MET A 283 -5.59 13.92 -6.61
N ARG A 284 -5.86 13.66 -7.90
CA ARG A 284 -4.95 14.03 -9.00
C ARG A 284 -4.72 15.54 -9.08
N ALA A 285 -5.80 16.34 -9.06
CA ALA A 285 -5.70 17.78 -9.13
C ALA A 285 -4.89 18.38 -7.97
N LEU A 286 -5.12 17.88 -6.75
CA LEU A 286 -4.37 18.31 -5.57
C LEU A 286 -2.89 17.91 -5.66
N ARG A 287 -2.60 16.66 -6.09
CA ARG A 287 -1.25 16.18 -6.31
C ARG A 287 -0.52 17.02 -7.39
N ASP A 288 -1.18 17.28 -8.53
CA ASP A 288 -0.58 18.03 -9.63
C ASP A 288 -0.32 19.48 -9.20
N LYS A 289 -1.27 20.15 -8.53
CA LYS A 289 -1.08 21.49 -7.93
C LYS A 289 0.12 21.53 -6.98
N LEU A 290 0.25 20.52 -6.10
CA LEU A 290 1.38 20.41 -5.17
C LEU A 290 2.72 20.28 -5.91
N VAL A 291 2.78 19.35 -6.84
CA VAL A 291 4.01 19.05 -7.61
C VAL A 291 4.42 20.24 -8.48
N ASP A 292 3.50 20.80 -9.26
CA ASP A 292 3.78 21.93 -10.14
C ASP A 292 4.24 23.16 -9.34
N GLY A 293 3.63 23.41 -8.17
CA GLY A 293 4.04 24.47 -7.27
C GLY A 293 5.44 24.27 -6.71
N ILE A 294 5.79 23.05 -6.30
CA ILE A 294 7.15 22.73 -5.81
C ILE A 294 8.19 22.92 -6.93
N PHE A 295 7.93 22.39 -8.12
CA PHE A 295 8.86 22.50 -9.26
C PHE A 295 8.97 23.94 -9.81
N LYS A 296 8.01 24.80 -9.58
CA LYS A 296 8.07 26.22 -9.94
C LYS A 296 8.98 27.04 -9.02
N GLU A 297 8.99 26.69 -7.72
CA GLU A 297 9.68 27.48 -6.68
C GLU A 297 11.11 26.95 -6.36
N LEU A 298 11.43 25.72 -6.76
CA LEU A 298 12.70 25.06 -6.40
C LEU A 298 13.38 24.42 -7.60
N ASP A 299 14.70 24.61 -7.66
CA ASP A 299 15.59 23.92 -8.60
C ASP A 299 16.14 22.62 -8.02
N ASP A 300 16.90 21.87 -8.84
CA ASP A 300 17.59 20.63 -8.44
C ASP A 300 16.63 19.58 -7.87
N LEU A 301 15.54 19.32 -8.58
CA LEU A 301 14.56 18.30 -8.26
C LEU A 301 14.55 17.17 -9.29
N ARG A 302 14.22 15.94 -8.85
CA ARG A 302 13.96 14.80 -9.73
C ARG A 302 12.59 14.21 -9.42
N TRP A 303 11.75 14.11 -10.42
CA TRP A 303 10.51 13.36 -10.35
C TRP A 303 10.81 11.86 -10.45
N ASN A 304 10.26 11.05 -9.54
CA ASN A 304 10.48 9.61 -9.49
C ASN A 304 9.21 8.88 -9.96
N GLY A 305 9.34 8.02 -10.97
CA GLY A 305 8.25 7.28 -11.59
C GLY A 305 7.56 8.02 -12.77
N PRO A 306 6.47 7.47 -13.31
CA PRO A 306 5.80 8.00 -14.50
C PRO A 306 4.99 9.28 -14.20
N LYS A 307 4.57 9.95 -15.28
CA LYS A 307 3.64 11.09 -15.25
C LYS A 307 2.26 10.69 -15.78
N GLY A 308 1.28 11.55 -15.53
CA GLY A 308 -0.09 11.41 -16.06
C GLY A 308 -0.83 10.20 -15.51
N ASP A 309 -1.62 9.54 -16.37
CA ASP A 309 -2.52 8.45 -16.00
C ASP A 309 -1.82 7.12 -15.69
N ARG A 310 -0.54 7.01 -16.03
CA ARG A 310 0.27 5.83 -15.72
C ARG A 310 0.75 5.81 -14.26
N ARG A 311 0.35 6.81 -13.47
CA ARG A 311 0.67 6.98 -12.06
C ARG A 311 -0.58 7.03 -11.20
N SER A 312 -0.50 6.47 -9.99
CA SER A 312 -1.55 6.63 -8.96
C SER A 312 -1.90 8.11 -8.76
N PRO A 313 -3.20 8.46 -8.68
CA PRO A 313 -3.63 9.85 -8.67
C PRO A 313 -3.16 10.63 -7.44
N ASP A 314 -2.88 9.96 -6.34
CA ASP A 314 -2.54 10.56 -5.04
C ASP A 314 -1.04 10.71 -4.80
N ASN A 315 -0.20 10.01 -5.55
CA ASN A 315 1.21 9.81 -5.24
C ASN A 315 2.12 10.90 -5.83
N ALA A 316 2.95 11.52 -5.00
CA ALA A 316 4.04 12.41 -5.38
C ALA A 316 5.34 11.96 -4.70
N ASN A 317 6.31 11.46 -5.49
CA ASN A 317 7.65 11.12 -5.03
C ASN A 317 8.67 12.00 -5.75
N ILE A 318 9.44 12.79 -4.99
CA ILE A 318 10.39 13.76 -5.50
C ILE A 318 11.72 13.59 -4.77
N SER A 319 12.82 13.46 -5.50
CA SER A 319 14.16 13.58 -4.93
C SER A 319 14.61 15.06 -4.96
N ILE A 320 14.98 15.59 -3.81
CA ILE A 320 15.47 16.96 -3.62
C ILE A 320 16.98 16.91 -3.49
N LEU A 321 17.69 17.35 -4.51
CA LEU A 321 19.14 17.28 -4.51
C LEU A 321 19.71 18.25 -3.47
N ARG A 322 20.83 17.85 -2.85
CA ARG A 322 21.51 18.60 -1.78
C ARG A 322 20.64 18.82 -0.54
N ALA A 323 19.68 17.93 -0.31
CA ALA A 323 18.89 17.89 0.91
C ALA A 323 18.71 16.43 1.32
N GLU A 324 18.63 16.19 2.60
CA GLU A 324 18.43 14.86 3.17
C GLU A 324 16.95 14.71 3.52
N GLY A 325 16.33 13.61 3.06
CA GLY A 325 14.88 13.41 3.16
C GLY A 325 14.37 13.35 4.61
N GLU A 326 15.12 12.74 5.54
CA GLU A 326 14.72 12.69 6.95
C GLU A 326 14.80 14.06 7.62
N ALA A 327 15.83 14.86 7.29
CA ALA A 327 15.94 16.23 7.78
C ALA A 327 14.79 17.10 7.27
N LEU A 328 14.36 16.88 6.02
CA LEU A 328 13.19 17.56 5.46
C LEU A 328 11.88 17.13 6.16
N THR A 329 11.71 15.85 6.50
CA THR A 329 10.51 15.40 7.26
C THR A 329 10.45 16.07 8.63
N ILE A 330 11.58 16.23 9.32
CA ILE A 330 11.65 16.92 10.62
C ILE A 330 11.33 18.41 10.44
N GLU A 331 12.01 19.10 9.52
CA GLU A 331 11.84 20.54 9.30
C GLU A 331 10.40 20.91 8.90
N LEU A 332 9.76 20.10 8.05
CA LEU A 332 8.37 20.28 7.66
C LEU A 332 7.40 19.95 8.80
N SER A 333 7.70 18.92 9.60
CA SER A 333 6.91 18.58 10.78
C SER A 333 6.83 19.75 11.75
N LEU A 334 7.94 20.49 11.98
CA LEU A 334 7.96 21.70 12.81
C LEU A 334 7.11 22.86 12.23
N LYS A 335 6.63 22.71 11.01
CA LYS A 335 5.71 23.66 10.34
C LYS A 335 4.31 23.08 10.13
N GLY A 336 3.98 21.95 10.78
CA GLY A 336 2.68 21.29 10.66
C GLY A 336 2.46 20.53 9.35
N VAL A 337 3.51 20.23 8.59
CA VAL A 337 3.40 19.43 7.35
C VAL A 337 4.07 18.08 7.55
N TYR A 338 3.28 17.02 7.50
CA TYR A 338 3.73 15.65 7.78
C TYR A 338 3.85 14.87 6.48
N ILE A 339 5.08 14.49 6.14
CA ILE A 339 5.45 13.73 4.93
C ILE A 339 6.32 12.53 5.33
N SER A 340 6.59 11.62 4.42
CA SER A 340 7.60 10.57 4.62
C SER A 340 8.83 10.77 3.73
N SER A 341 9.97 10.27 4.19
CA SER A 341 11.14 10.09 3.34
C SER A 341 11.00 8.78 2.56
N GLY A 342 11.51 8.73 1.33
CA GLY A 342 11.48 7.53 0.48
C GLY A 342 12.24 6.32 1.05
N SER A 343 13.05 6.52 2.11
CA SER A 343 13.81 5.47 2.82
C SER A 343 13.13 5.02 4.14
N ALA A 344 11.88 5.38 4.37
CA ALA A 344 11.19 5.12 5.65
C ALA A 344 11.24 3.65 6.10
N CYS A 345 11.14 2.70 5.19
CA CYS A 345 11.15 1.26 5.49
C CYS A 345 12.56 0.72 5.78
N SER A 346 13.62 1.39 5.33
CA SER A 346 15.03 1.01 5.52
C SER A 346 15.75 1.83 6.62
N ARG A 347 15.03 2.66 7.38
CA ARG A 347 15.58 3.56 8.42
C ARG A 347 16.54 2.91 9.40
N ARG A 348 16.34 1.65 9.77
CA ARG A 348 17.23 0.94 10.69
C ARG A 348 18.58 0.57 10.09
N LEU A 349 18.72 0.60 8.75
CA LEU A 349 19.91 0.13 8.04
C LEU A 349 20.64 1.23 7.26
N LEU A 350 20.17 2.49 7.28
CA LEU A 350 20.72 3.61 6.50
C LEU A 350 20.88 3.28 4.99
N GLN A 351 20.03 2.41 4.47
CA GLN A 351 20.05 2.01 3.06
C GLN A 351 19.04 2.85 2.27
N PRO A 352 19.37 3.23 1.03
CA PRO A 352 18.43 3.91 0.14
C PRO A 352 17.28 2.98 -0.22
N SER A 353 16.16 3.57 -0.66
CA SER A 353 15.04 2.81 -1.20
C SER A 353 15.50 1.90 -2.35
N HIS A 354 15.22 0.60 -2.24
CA HIS A 354 15.48 -0.37 -3.32
C HIS A 354 14.70 -0.02 -4.59
N VAL A 355 13.50 0.55 -4.46
CA VAL A 355 12.67 1.01 -5.58
C VAL A 355 13.37 2.13 -6.34
N LEU A 356 13.90 3.14 -5.64
CA LEU A 356 14.60 4.27 -6.27
C LEU A 356 15.92 3.83 -6.92
N VAL A 357 16.63 2.89 -6.31
CA VAL A 357 17.84 2.29 -6.89
C VAL A 357 17.48 1.52 -8.16
N ALA A 358 16.42 0.69 -8.14
CA ALA A 358 15.97 -0.11 -9.28
C ALA A 358 15.57 0.77 -10.49
N ILE A 359 14.97 1.95 -10.26
CA ILE A 359 14.67 2.91 -11.36
C ILE A 359 15.85 3.77 -11.77
N GLY A 360 17.06 3.46 -11.28
CA GLY A 360 18.32 4.11 -11.68
C GLY A 360 18.63 5.42 -10.96
N ARG A 361 18.07 5.70 -9.77
CA ARG A 361 18.46 6.85 -8.96
C ARG A 361 19.79 6.58 -8.28
N ARG A 362 20.67 7.60 -8.29
CA ARG A 362 21.91 7.53 -7.52
C ARG A 362 21.63 7.55 -6.03
N PHE A 363 22.54 7.04 -5.23
CA PHE A 363 22.45 6.98 -3.78
C PHE A 363 22.04 8.33 -3.15
N SER A 364 22.71 9.42 -3.54
CA SER A 364 22.39 10.77 -3.05
C SER A 364 21.00 11.26 -3.46
N GLU A 365 20.52 10.88 -4.65
CA GLU A 365 19.17 11.21 -5.11
C GLU A 365 18.10 10.42 -4.33
N ALA A 366 18.37 9.15 -4.02
CA ALA A 366 17.46 8.32 -3.23
C ALA A 366 17.36 8.79 -1.77
N HIS A 367 18.48 9.22 -1.18
CA HIS A 367 18.48 9.79 0.19
C HIS A 367 17.74 11.13 0.31
N GLY A 368 17.76 11.95 -0.73
CA GLY A 368 17.00 13.21 -0.78
C GLY A 368 15.53 13.03 -1.16
N SER A 369 15.03 11.79 -1.26
CA SER A 369 13.66 11.56 -1.70
C SER A 369 12.66 11.76 -0.58
N ILE A 370 11.51 12.32 -0.96
CA ILE A 370 10.31 12.46 -0.12
C ILE A 370 9.11 11.87 -0.84
N LEU A 371 8.18 11.36 -0.06
CA LEU A 371 6.91 10.83 -0.52
C LEU A 371 5.76 11.58 0.15
N MET A 372 4.84 12.05 -0.67
CA MET A 372 3.63 12.75 -0.27
C MET A 372 2.43 12.09 -0.96
N LYS A 373 1.37 11.82 -0.22
CA LYS A 373 0.14 11.25 -0.77
C LYS A 373 -1.07 12.11 -0.40
N THR A 374 -1.77 12.60 -1.40
CA THR A 374 -3.03 13.34 -1.24
C THR A 374 -4.19 12.38 -0.94
N THR A 375 -5.27 12.90 -0.41
CA THR A 375 -6.49 12.14 -0.13
C THR A 375 -7.74 12.85 -0.65
N ARG A 376 -8.85 12.12 -0.74
CA ARG A 376 -10.15 12.67 -1.13
C ARG A 376 -10.70 13.71 -0.14
N HIS A 377 -10.20 13.76 1.10
CA HIS A 377 -10.64 14.71 2.14
C HIS A 377 -9.81 16.00 2.18
N MET A 378 -8.62 16.02 1.59
CA MET A 378 -7.78 17.21 1.54
C MET A 378 -8.43 18.32 0.71
N THR A 379 -8.04 19.56 1.00
CA THR A 379 -8.53 20.79 0.36
C THR A 379 -7.40 21.45 -0.46
N GLU A 380 -7.77 22.41 -1.29
CA GLU A 380 -6.77 23.26 -1.98
C GLU A 380 -6.00 24.13 -0.99
N GLU A 381 -6.65 24.58 0.09
CA GLU A 381 -6.03 25.37 1.15
C GLU A 381 -4.91 24.61 1.86
N ASP A 382 -5.07 23.30 2.05
CA ASP A 382 -4.00 22.43 2.58
C ASP A 382 -2.77 22.45 1.65
N ILE A 383 -3.01 22.32 0.34
CA ILE A 383 -1.92 22.36 -0.65
C ILE A 383 -1.27 23.75 -0.70
N ASP A 384 -2.05 24.82 -0.67
CA ASP A 384 -1.52 26.19 -0.65
C ASP A 384 -0.65 26.45 0.59
N TYR A 385 -1.07 25.91 1.74
CA TYR A 385 -0.26 25.99 2.96
C TYR A 385 1.07 25.24 2.81
N VAL A 386 1.05 24.00 2.27
CA VAL A 386 2.28 23.25 2.00
C VAL A 386 3.20 24.04 1.09
N LEU A 387 2.70 24.56 -0.03
CA LEU A 387 3.48 25.34 -0.99
C LEU A 387 4.08 26.62 -0.39
N LYS A 388 3.42 27.22 0.58
CA LYS A 388 3.92 28.40 1.33
C LYS A 388 5.14 28.07 2.19
N VAL A 389 5.14 26.91 2.87
CA VAL A 389 6.19 26.57 3.87
C VAL A 389 7.33 25.71 3.29
N PHE A 390 7.06 24.93 2.25
CA PHE A 390 7.96 23.95 1.68
C PHE A 390 9.27 24.53 1.15
N PRO A 391 9.29 25.62 0.34
CA PRO A 391 10.54 26.16 -0.19
C PRO A 391 11.50 26.65 0.89
N SER A 392 10.95 27.25 1.96
CA SER A 392 11.77 27.73 3.08
C SER A 392 12.41 26.57 3.85
N ALA A 393 11.72 25.45 4.02
CA ALA A 393 12.24 24.24 4.65
C ALA A 393 13.40 23.64 3.82
N VAL A 394 13.20 23.48 2.52
CA VAL A 394 14.25 22.96 1.61
C VAL A 394 15.48 23.85 1.62
N ASN A 395 15.31 25.17 1.49
CA ASN A 395 16.45 26.10 1.46
C ASN A 395 17.22 26.10 2.79
N ARG A 396 16.54 25.94 3.92
CA ARG A 396 17.20 25.81 5.23
C ARG A 396 18.07 24.55 5.31
N ILE A 397 17.56 23.40 4.89
CA ILE A 397 18.34 22.14 4.91
C ILE A 397 19.52 22.22 3.94
N ARG A 398 19.34 22.75 2.73
CA ARG A 398 20.43 22.98 1.77
C ARG A 398 21.53 23.90 2.32
N GLY A 399 21.13 24.93 3.07
CA GLY A 399 22.07 25.85 3.72
C GLY A 399 22.93 25.15 4.78
N ILE A 400 22.38 24.20 5.53
CA ILE A 400 23.12 23.40 6.52
C ILE A 400 24.12 22.47 5.80
N VAL A 401 23.69 21.75 4.77
CA VAL A 401 24.55 20.83 4.00
C VAL A 401 25.71 21.61 3.32
N GLY A 402 25.40 22.75 2.69
CA GLY A 402 26.43 23.58 2.04
C GLY A 402 27.46 24.16 3.02
N SER A 403 27.14 24.32 4.30
CA SER A 403 28.07 24.80 5.32
C SER A 403 29.01 23.72 5.88
N THR A 404 28.69 22.44 5.67
CA THR A 404 29.46 21.29 6.18
C THR A 404 30.51 20.76 5.18
N GLY A 405 30.55 21.28 3.94
CA GLY A 405 31.56 20.93 2.95
C GLY A 405 31.57 19.47 2.51
N VAL A 406 30.46 18.77 2.63
CA VAL A 406 30.29 17.39 2.14
C VAL A 406 29.65 17.49 0.75
N ASP A 407 30.50 17.35 -0.30
CA ASP A 407 30.11 17.19 -1.70
C ASP A 407 29.54 15.77 -1.96
#